data_e8283aef457ff447844a8fc4ae89c602
#
_entry.id   e8283aef457ff447844a8fc4ae89c602
#
_cell.length_a   1.000
_cell.length_b   1.000
_cell.length_c   1.000
_cell.angle_alpha   90.00
_cell.angle_beta   90.00
_cell.angle_gamma   90.00
#
_symmetry.space_group_name_H-M   'P 1'
#
loop_
_entity.id
_entity.type
_entity.pdbx_description
1 polymer ?
#
loop_
_entity_poly.entity_id
_entity_poly.type
_entity_poly.pdbx_seq_one_letter_code
_entity_poly.pdbx_strand_id
1 'polypeptide(L)'
;SGYSDIEAFSDAINRRIIDRFVSKPWNNKELRMMASAALSEQGLFGFSVSKNTSLGTDFHGMLSSNPAMYRLFERITKSARANIPIFISGETGTGKELVARACHAESPRKAQPFIAVNCANFNEHLIESQLFGHKKGAFTGATAEHHGLFAAAQQGTLFLDEVTTLPLPLQAKLLRVIQEREFSPVGSHQTYPFVAHLLTASSTTLA
;
A
#
# COMPACT_ATOMS: atom_id res chain seq x y z
N SER A 1 -10.77 14.40 -14.52
CA SER A 1 -10.13 14.92 -15.73
C SER A 1 -10.84 14.36 -16.93
N GLY A 2 -11.56 15.23 -17.60
CA GLY A 2 -12.49 14.90 -18.66
C GLY A 2 -11.86 15.15 -20.04
N TYR A 3 -12.69 15.02 -21.04
CA TYR A 3 -12.45 15.06 -22.48
C TYR A 3 -11.61 16.23 -23.05
N SER A 4 -11.32 17.27 -22.27
CA SER A 4 -10.48 18.41 -22.67
C SER A 4 -8.98 18.09 -22.79
N ASP A 5 -8.56 16.92 -22.28
CA ASP A 5 -7.13 16.58 -22.25
C ASP A 5 -6.65 15.91 -23.56
N ILE A 6 -7.56 15.38 -24.40
CA ILE A 6 -7.18 14.63 -25.60
C ILE A 6 -6.56 15.54 -26.67
N GLU A 7 -7.06 16.76 -26.85
CA GLU A 7 -6.47 17.73 -27.79
C GLU A 7 -5.10 18.21 -27.32
N ALA A 8 -4.93 18.47 -26.04
CA ALA A 8 -3.65 18.85 -25.44
C ALA A 8 -2.61 17.73 -25.57
N PHE A 9 -3.01 16.46 -25.43
CA PHE A 9 -2.14 15.30 -25.63
C PHE A 9 -1.76 15.10 -27.10
N SER A 10 -2.71 15.28 -28.03
CA SER A 10 -2.43 15.21 -29.47
C SER A 10 -1.43 16.27 -29.89
N ASP A 11 -1.53 17.49 -29.38
CA ASP A 11 -0.58 18.57 -29.63
C ASP A 11 0.82 18.26 -29.05
N ALA A 12 0.88 17.70 -27.84
CA ALA A 12 2.14 17.31 -27.20
C ALA A 12 2.86 16.17 -27.95
N ILE A 13 2.12 15.20 -28.53
CA ILE A 13 2.66 14.14 -29.37
C ILE A 13 3.17 14.73 -30.69
N ASN A 14 2.40 15.60 -31.35
CA ASN A 14 2.76 16.25 -32.59
C ASN A 14 4.02 17.13 -32.47
N ARG A 15 4.22 17.73 -31.31
CA ARG A 15 5.43 18.52 -30.97
C ARG A 15 6.61 17.69 -30.50
N ARG A 16 6.48 16.34 -30.45
CA ARG A 16 7.50 15.41 -29.95
C ARG A 16 7.96 15.68 -28.52
N ILE A 17 7.07 16.25 -27.70
CA ILE A 17 7.28 16.44 -26.24
C ILE A 17 6.98 15.14 -25.50
N ILE A 18 6.08 14.32 -26.07
CA ILE A 18 5.68 13.01 -25.54
C ILE A 18 5.78 12.02 -26.70
N ASP A 19 6.51 10.92 -26.51
CA ASP A 19 6.65 9.88 -27.54
C ASP A 19 5.45 8.93 -27.56
N ARG A 20 4.88 8.61 -26.40
CA ARG A 20 3.75 7.68 -26.29
C ARG A 20 2.86 7.99 -25.10
N PHE A 21 1.60 7.59 -25.19
CA PHE A 21 0.59 7.77 -24.17
C PHE A 21 -0.05 6.42 -23.79
N VAL A 22 -0.30 6.22 -22.49
CA VAL A 22 -0.99 5.04 -21.96
C VAL A 22 -2.15 5.50 -21.07
N SER A 23 -3.37 5.10 -21.43
CA SER A 23 -4.57 5.42 -20.63
C SER A 23 -4.69 4.52 -19.39
N LYS A 24 -5.25 5.07 -18.31
CA LYS A 24 -5.64 4.27 -17.14
C LYS A 24 -7.00 3.60 -17.39
N PRO A 25 -7.23 2.38 -16.89
CA PRO A 25 -6.28 1.49 -16.20
C PRO A 25 -5.32 0.80 -17.17
N TRP A 26 -4.03 0.71 -16.81
CA TRP A 26 -3.02 0.03 -17.63
C TRP A 26 -2.73 -1.38 -17.14
N ASN A 27 -2.34 -2.24 -18.08
CA ASN A 27 -1.80 -3.56 -17.79
C ASN A 27 -0.27 -3.47 -17.68
N ASN A 28 0.32 -3.99 -16.60
CA ASN A 28 1.76 -3.96 -16.38
C ASN A 28 2.55 -4.62 -17.51
N LYS A 29 1.98 -5.63 -18.20
CA LYS A 29 2.60 -6.28 -19.35
C LYS A 29 2.68 -5.33 -20.55
N GLU A 30 1.60 -4.60 -20.83
CA GLU A 30 1.57 -3.61 -21.92
C GLU A 30 2.49 -2.44 -21.64
N LEU A 31 2.53 -1.94 -20.40
CA LEU A 31 3.44 -0.87 -20.00
C LEU A 31 4.91 -1.28 -20.19
N ARG A 32 5.27 -2.51 -19.80
CA ARG A 32 6.61 -3.07 -19.99
C ARG A 32 6.97 -3.20 -21.47
N MET A 33 6.04 -3.65 -22.30
CA MET A 33 6.24 -3.77 -23.75
C MET A 33 6.44 -2.40 -24.41
N MET A 34 5.66 -1.40 -24.04
CA MET A 34 5.78 -0.03 -24.55
C MET A 34 7.09 0.64 -24.11
N ALA A 35 7.49 0.47 -22.84
CA ALA A 35 8.77 0.96 -22.35
C ALA A 35 9.95 0.30 -23.07
N SER A 36 9.88 -1.02 -23.29
CA SER A 36 10.91 -1.77 -24.02
C SER A 36 11.01 -1.35 -25.49
N ALA A 37 9.87 -1.09 -26.15
CA ALA A 37 9.83 -0.60 -27.52
C ALA A 37 10.37 0.83 -27.64
N ALA A 38 10.04 1.74 -26.72
CA ALA A 38 10.58 3.10 -26.70
C ALA A 38 12.10 3.13 -26.51
N LEU A 39 12.63 2.24 -25.68
CA LEU A 39 14.09 2.09 -25.48
C LEU A 39 14.79 1.51 -26.71
N SER A 40 14.12 0.66 -27.50
CA SER A 40 14.69 0.09 -28.73
C SER A 40 14.67 1.08 -29.91
N GLU A 41 13.69 1.98 -29.97
CA GLU A 41 13.62 3.02 -31.01
C GLU A 41 14.68 4.14 -30.84
N GLN A 42 15.08 4.44 -29.58
CA GLN A 42 16.19 5.37 -29.32
C GLN A 42 17.57 4.81 -29.72
N GLY A 43 17.69 3.52 -29.99
CA GLY A 43 18.90 2.86 -30.45
C GLY A 43 19.34 3.24 -31.86
N LEU A 44 18.59 4.06 -32.64
CA LEU A 44 18.93 4.53 -33.97
C LEU A 44 19.89 5.73 -33.99
N PHE A 45 20.21 6.32 -32.83
CA PHE A 45 21.23 7.35 -32.69
C PHE A 45 22.44 6.82 -31.91
N GLY A 46 23.24 5.95 -32.53
CA GLY A 46 24.68 5.80 -32.32
C GLY A 46 25.20 5.45 -30.92
N PHE A 47 24.39 5.06 -29.97
CA PHE A 47 24.84 4.46 -28.73
C PHE A 47 24.69 2.94 -28.81
N SER A 48 25.80 2.24 -28.97
CA SER A 48 25.90 0.81 -28.72
C SER A 48 25.49 0.58 -27.23
N VAL A 49 24.23 0.28 -26.99
CA VAL A 49 23.80 -0.25 -25.68
C VAL A 49 24.45 -1.63 -25.61
N SER A 50 25.53 -1.70 -24.85
CA SER A 50 26.08 -2.97 -24.38
C SER A 50 24.93 -3.81 -23.84
N LYS A 51 24.79 -5.06 -24.28
CA LYS A 51 23.77 -6.04 -23.90
C LYS A 51 23.74 -6.37 -22.38
N ASN A 52 24.38 -5.58 -21.54
CA ASN A 52 24.50 -5.71 -20.08
C ASN A 52 23.96 -4.51 -19.32
N THR A 53 23.06 -3.70 -19.88
CA THR A 53 22.22 -2.84 -19.04
C THR A 53 21.18 -3.75 -18.38
N SER A 54 21.50 -4.26 -17.22
CA SER A 54 20.58 -4.89 -16.31
C SER A 54 19.38 -3.95 -16.12
N LEU A 55 18.25 -4.30 -16.73
CA LEU A 55 16.94 -3.80 -16.27
C LEU A 55 16.98 -3.90 -14.75
N GLY A 56 16.77 -2.77 -14.04
CA GLY A 56 16.92 -2.71 -12.60
C GLY A 56 16.25 -3.88 -11.89
N THR A 57 16.70 -4.19 -10.70
CA THR A 57 16.17 -5.30 -9.90
C THR A 57 14.66 -5.11 -9.71
N ASP A 58 13.89 -6.12 -10.09
CA ASP A 58 12.46 -6.21 -9.75
C ASP A 58 12.35 -6.81 -8.34
N PHE A 59 11.86 -6.03 -7.41
CA PHE A 59 11.59 -6.47 -6.06
C PHE A 59 10.09 -6.30 -5.76
N HIS A 60 9.33 -7.38 -5.89
CA HIS A 60 7.86 -7.40 -5.68
C HIS A 60 7.11 -6.32 -6.49
N GLY A 61 7.51 -6.11 -7.76
CA GLY A 61 6.92 -5.10 -8.64
C GLY A 61 7.51 -3.69 -8.49
N MET A 62 8.48 -3.48 -7.61
CA MET A 62 9.26 -2.25 -7.51
C MET A 62 10.52 -2.37 -8.37
N LEU A 63 10.52 -1.69 -9.52
CA LEU A 63 11.65 -1.67 -10.44
C LEU A 63 12.58 -0.50 -10.12
N SER A 64 13.86 -0.75 -9.89
CA SER A 64 14.84 0.31 -9.69
C SER A 64 16.25 -0.13 -10.00
N SER A 65 17.05 0.82 -10.52
CA SER A 65 18.50 0.75 -10.61
C SER A 65 19.20 1.64 -9.58
N ASN A 66 18.45 2.34 -8.74
CA ASN A 66 19.00 3.27 -7.75
C ASN A 66 19.52 2.51 -6.51
N PRO A 67 20.79 2.71 -6.11
CA PRO A 67 21.36 2.08 -4.92
C PRO A 67 20.59 2.36 -3.61
N ALA A 68 19.91 3.51 -3.51
CA ALA A 68 19.07 3.81 -2.34
C ALA A 68 17.88 2.85 -2.23
N MET A 69 17.31 2.42 -3.36
CA MET A 69 16.23 1.44 -3.39
C MET A 69 16.71 0.05 -2.99
N TYR A 70 17.91 -0.36 -3.34
CA TYR A 70 18.48 -1.64 -2.87
C TYR A 70 18.59 -1.68 -1.34
N ARG A 71 19.02 -0.58 -0.72
CA ARG A 71 19.02 -0.47 0.75
C ARG A 71 17.61 -0.56 1.34
N LEU A 72 16.61 0.01 0.66
CA LEU A 72 15.22 -0.13 1.07
C LEU A 72 14.76 -1.60 0.96
N PHE A 73 15.06 -2.29 -0.13
CA PHE A 73 14.71 -3.70 -0.32
C PHE A 73 15.33 -4.60 0.76
N GLU A 74 16.60 -4.38 1.12
CA GLU A 74 17.24 -5.08 2.24
C GLU A 74 16.54 -4.79 3.57
N ARG A 75 16.15 -3.53 3.82
CA ARG A 75 15.41 -3.16 5.04
C ARG A 75 14.04 -3.84 5.08
N ILE A 76 13.32 -3.89 3.96
CA ILE A 76 12.03 -4.59 3.85
C ILE A 76 12.24 -6.07 4.23
N THR A 77 13.17 -6.77 3.60
CA THR A 77 13.43 -8.19 3.85
C THR A 77 13.80 -8.47 5.31
N LYS A 78 14.63 -7.61 5.92
CA LYS A 78 15.01 -7.73 7.34
C LYS A 78 13.82 -7.47 8.27
N SER A 79 13.07 -6.40 8.04
CA SER A 79 11.93 -6.01 8.89
C SER A 79 10.75 -6.97 8.77
N ALA A 80 10.51 -7.53 7.59
CA ALA A 80 9.43 -8.48 7.34
C ALA A 80 9.53 -9.76 8.19
N ARG A 81 10.76 -10.16 8.54
CA ARG A 81 11.02 -11.34 9.38
C ARG A 81 10.83 -11.05 10.88
N ALA A 82 10.92 -9.79 11.27
CA ALA A 82 10.67 -9.37 12.63
C ALA A 82 9.15 -9.20 12.83
N ASN A 83 8.60 -9.78 13.89
CA ASN A 83 7.17 -9.66 14.21
C ASN A 83 6.88 -8.37 15.00
N ILE A 84 7.37 -7.23 14.50
CA ILE A 84 7.18 -5.89 15.08
C ILE A 84 6.33 -5.03 14.17
N PRO A 85 5.53 -4.10 14.69
CA PRO A 85 4.81 -3.14 13.86
C PRO A 85 5.77 -2.34 12.98
N ILE A 86 5.40 -2.12 11.72
CA ILE A 86 6.20 -1.35 10.75
C ILE A 86 5.42 -0.10 10.36
N PHE A 87 6.06 1.06 10.44
CA PHE A 87 5.53 2.32 9.92
C PHE A 87 6.25 2.70 8.62
N ILE A 88 5.47 2.98 7.57
CA ILE A 88 5.94 3.35 6.23
C ILE A 88 5.61 4.82 6.00
N SER A 89 6.63 5.67 5.90
CA SER A 89 6.46 7.10 5.61
C SER A 89 6.89 7.41 4.18
N GLY A 90 6.13 8.25 3.50
CA GLY A 90 6.44 8.71 2.16
C GLY A 90 5.28 9.47 1.54
N GLU A 91 5.57 10.39 0.62
CA GLU A 91 4.57 11.20 -0.07
C GLU A 91 3.50 10.34 -0.77
N THR A 92 2.37 10.96 -1.10
CA THR A 92 1.32 10.28 -1.86
C THR A 92 1.85 9.82 -3.22
N GLY A 93 1.53 8.58 -3.60
CA GLY A 93 1.97 8.01 -4.88
C GLY A 93 3.36 7.40 -4.89
N THR A 94 4.14 7.43 -3.80
CA THR A 94 5.50 6.85 -3.72
C THR A 94 5.53 5.32 -3.67
N GLY A 95 4.39 4.64 -3.62
CA GLY A 95 4.31 3.18 -3.59
C GLY A 95 4.34 2.56 -2.20
N LYS A 96 3.84 3.26 -1.16
CA LYS A 96 3.75 2.74 0.22
C LYS A 96 3.06 1.38 0.29
N GLU A 97 2.00 1.17 -0.49
CA GLU A 97 1.29 -0.11 -0.55
C GLU A 97 2.17 -1.21 -1.16
N LEU A 98 2.99 -0.91 -2.18
CA LEU A 98 3.94 -1.89 -2.74
C LEU A 98 4.97 -2.33 -1.69
N VAL A 99 5.46 -1.38 -0.89
CA VAL A 99 6.35 -1.68 0.25
C VAL A 99 5.65 -2.60 1.26
N ALA A 100 4.39 -2.31 1.61
CA ALA A 100 3.63 -3.14 2.54
C ALA A 100 3.41 -4.56 2.00
N ARG A 101 3.06 -4.69 0.72
CA ARG A 101 2.91 -5.99 0.04
C ARG A 101 4.23 -6.76 -0.02
N ALA A 102 5.34 -6.06 -0.28
CA ALA A 102 6.67 -6.67 -0.23
C ALA A 102 7.04 -7.16 1.18
N CYS A 103 6.75 -6.38 2.23
CA CYS A 103 6.93 -6.81 3.61
C CYS A 103 6.12 -8.08 3.92
N HIS A 104 4.88 -8.16 3.46
CA HIS A 104 4.07 -9.38 3.63
C HIS A 104 4.67 -10.57 2.88
N ALA A 105 5.05 -10.40 1.62
CA ALA A 105 5.60 -11.45 0.76
C ALA A 105 6.95 -12.00 1.27
N GLU A 106 7.78 -11.16 1.90
CA GLU A 106 9.05 -11.54 2.52
C GLU A 106 8.90 -12.10 3.94
N SER A 107 7.69 -12.02 4.51
CA SER A 107 7.43 -12.48 5.88
C SER A 107 7.14 -13.98 5.96
N PRO A 108 7.27 -14.61 7.15
CA PRO A 108 6.80 -15.98 7.38
C PRO A 108 5.29 -16.14 7.16
N ARG A 109 4.54 -15.04 7.06
CA ARG A 109 3.07 -14.98 6.93
C ARG A 109 2.59 -14.85 5.47
N LYS A 110 3.47 -14.95 4.49
CA LYS A 110 3.18 -14.75 3.05
C LYS A 110 2.02 -15.58 2.48
N ALA A 111 1.71 -16.72 3.12
CA ALA A 111 0.59 -17.60 2.74
C ALA A 111 -0.72 -17.24 3.49
N GLN A 112 -0.67 -16.31 4.42
CA GLN A 112 -1.80 -15.85 5.22
C GLN A 112 -2.50 -14.65 4.56
N PRO A 113 -3.69 -14.22 5.02
CA PRO A 113 -4.38 -13.07 4.47
C PRO A 113 -3.53 -11.78 4.54
N PHE A 114 -3.57 -10.98 3.47
CA PHE A 114 -3.11 -9.59 3.45
C PHE A 114 -4.32 -8.68 3.29
N ILE A 115 -4.65 -7.94 4.34
CA ILE A 115 -5.76 -6.99 4.34
C ILE A 115 -5.18 -5.58 4.28
N ALA A 116 -5.48 -4.86 3.19
CA ALA A 116 -5.08 -3.48 3.00
C ALA A 116 -6.30 -2.57 3.09
N VAL A 117 -6.18 -1.50 3.84
CA VAL A 117 -7.24 -0.54 4.09
C VAL A 117 -6.67 0.86 4.06
N ASN A 118 -7.31 1.76 3.31
CA ASN A 118 -7.03 3.18 3.38
C ASN A 118 -8.01 3.85 4.37
N CYS A 119 -7.46 4.38 5.47
CA CYS A 119 -8.24 4.97 6.55
C CYS A 119 -9.01 6.24 6.12
N ALA A 120 -8.54 6.96 5.10
CA ALA A 120 -9.21 8.15 4.58
C ALA A 120 -10.52 7.85 3.83
N ASN A 121 -10.73 6.59 3.42
CA ASN A 121 -11.93 6.20 2.65
C ASN A 121 -13.14 5.85 3.54
N PHE A 122 -12.98 5.83 4.84
CA PHE A 122 -14.07 5.48 5.75
C PHE A 122 -14.87 6.68 6.21
N ASN A 123 -16.17 6.46 6.42
CA ASN A 123 -16.98 7.38 7.18
C ASN A 123 -16.52 7.39 8.64
N GLU A 124 -16.31 8.59 9.19
CA GLU A 124 -15.82 8.80 10.56
C GLU A 124 -16.64 8.04 11.63
N HIS A 125 -17.96 7.94 11.45
CA HIS A 125 -18.85 7.24 12.39
C HIS A 125 -18.80 5.72 12.28
N LEU A 126 -18.30 5.17 11.17
CA LEU A 126 -18.27 3.73 10.90
C LEU A 126 -16.89 3.11 11.02
N ILE A 127 -15.83 3.93 10.95
CA ILE A 127 -14.46 3.44 10.90
C ILE A 127 -14.08 2.58 12.11
N GLU A 128 -14.52 2.93 13.29
CA GLU A 128 -14.25 2.14 14.49
C GLU A 128 -14.86 0.74 14.40
N SER A 129 -16.11 0.68 13.99
CA SER A 129 -16.83 -0.57 13.77
C SER A 129 -16.22 -1.41 12.63
N GLN A 130 -15.76 -0.77 11.57
CA GLN A 130 -15.08 -1.47 10.46
C GLN A 130 -13.74 -2.06 10.90
N LEU A 131 -12.97 -1.32 11.68
CA LEU A 131 -11.66 -1.78 12.15
C LEU A 131 -11.81 -2.87 13.20
N PHE A 132 -12.52 -2.57 14.30
CA PHE A 132 -12.54 -3.41 15.51
C PHE A 132 -13.73 -4.37 15.57
N GLY A 133 -14.75 -4.17 14.72
CA GLY A 133 -16.01 -4.89 14.80
C GLY A 133 -16.97 -4.28 15.83
N HIS A 134 -18.18 -4.83 15.93
CA HIS A 134 -19.17 -4.44 16.93
C HIS A 134 -20.07 -5.60 17.31
N LYS A 135 -20.60 -5.56 18.51
CA LYS A 135 -21.68 -6.45 18.94
C LYS A 135 -23.04 -5.92 18.50
N LYS A 136 -23.99 -6.83 18.31
CA LYS A 136 -25.38 -6.46 18.04
C LYS A 136 -25.87 -5.49 19.13
N GLY A 137 -26.48 -4.38 18.73
CA GLY A 137 -26.99 -3.34 19.63
C GLY A 137 -25.94 -2.34 20.15
N ALA A 138 -24.71 -2.37 19.67
CA ALA A 138 -23.64 -1.47 20.12
C ALA A 138 -23.91 0.01 19.79
N PHE A 139 -24.68 0.29 18.75
CA PHE A 139 -25.12 1.62 18.35
C PHE A 139 -26.41 1.53 17.52
N THR A 140 -27.08 2.65 17.28
CA THR A 140 -28.28 2.72 16.45
C THR A 140 -27.99 2.21 15.02
N GLY A 141 -28.61 1.11 14.63
CA GLY A 141 -28.39 0.45 13.34
C GLY A 141 -27.47 -0.79 13.41
N ALA A 142 -26.90 -1.12 14.54
CA ALA A 142 -26.14 -2.36 14.78
C ALA A 142 -27.08 -3.58 14.91
N THR A 143 -27.73 -3.99 13.82
CA THR A 143 -28.73 -5.06 13.80
C THR A 143 -28.13 -6.47 13.92
N ALA A 144 -26.85 -6.63 13.53
CA ALA A 144 -26.09 -7.88 13.58
C ALA A 144 -24.71 -7.64 14.20
N GLU A 145 -24.03 -8.71 14.56
CA GLU A 145 -22.61 -8.66 14.95
C GLU A 145 -21.72 -8.52 13.73
N HIS A 146 -20.62 -7.75 13.85
CA HIS A 146 -19.58 -7.58 12.82
C HIS A 146 -18.20 -7.79 13.43
N HIS A 147 -17.38 -8.64 12.81
CA HIS A 147 -16.08 -9.03 13.38
C HIS A 147 -14.95 -8.01 13.16
N GLY A 148 -15.07 -7.13 12.17
CA GLY A 148 -14.05 -6.11 11.86
C GLY A 148 -12.77 -6.65 11.23
N LEU A 149 -11.94 -5.70 10.77
CA LEU A 149 -10.72 -6.00 10.01
C LEU A 149 -9.60 -6.58 10.89
N PHE A 150 -9.54 -6.20 12.18
CA PHE A 150 -8.56 -6.76 13.10
C PHE A 150 -8.76 -8.26 13.31
N ALA A 151 -10.00 -8.72 13.39
CA ALA A 151 -10.31 -10.15 13.45
C ALA A 151 -10.09 -10.83 12.10
N ALA A 152 -10.49 -10.18 10.99
CA ALA A 152 -10.36 -10.73 9.64
C ALA A 152 -8.90 -10.96 9.22
N ALA A 153 -7.97 -10.17 9.75
CA ALA A 153 -6.54 -10.32 9.48
C ALA A 153 -5.94 -11.63 10.02
N GLN A 154 -6.60 -12.26 10.99
CA GLN A 154 -6.18 -13.54 11.56
C GLN A 154 -4.67 -13.57 11.93
N GLN A 155 -3.91 -14.53 11.39
CA GLN A 155 -2.45 -14.62 11.54
C GLN A 155 -1.68 -13.95 10.40
N GLY A 156 -2.39 -13.23 9.52
CA GLY A 156 -1.85 -12.57 8.34
C GLY A 156 -1.23 -11.22 8.61
N THR A 157 -1.49 -10.28 7.72
CA THR A 157 -1.01 -8.91 7.79
C THR A 157 -2.17 -7.94 7.62
N LEU A 158 -2.26 -6.95 8.51
CA LEU A 158 -3.16 -5.82 8.41
C LEU A 158 -2.35 -4.58 8.04
N PHE A 159 -2.64 -3.99 6.89
CA PHE A 159 -2.03 -2.75 6.42
C PHE A 159 -3.04 -1.61 6.49
N LEU A 160 -2.74 -0.59 7.30
CA LEU A 160 -3.54 0.62 7.45
C LEU A 160 -2.80 1.78 6.76
N ASP A 161 -3.29 2.19 5.59
CA ASP A 161 -2.76 3.37 4.88
C ASP A 161 -3.43 4.64 5.39
N GLU A 162 -2.71 5.76 5.32
CA GLU A 162 -3.12 7.09 5.81
C GLU A 162 -3.62 7.05 7.28
N VAL A 163 -2.89 6.34 8.14
CA VAL A 163 -3.28 6.12 9.56
C VAL A 163 -3.44 7.43 10.34
N THR A 164 -2.78 8.50 9.92
CA THR A 164 -2.89 9.84 10.52
C THR A 164 -4.22 10.53 10.28
N THR A 165 -5.05 10.03 9.36
CA THR A 165 -6.41 10.53 9.13
C THR A 165 -7.43 9.97 10.15
N LEU A 166 -7.04 8.96 10.92
CA LEU A 166 -7.89 8.43 11.99
C LEU A 166 -8.17 9.50 13.06
N PRO A 167 -9.40 9.60 13.57
CA PRO A 167 -9.69 10.41 14.74
C PRO A 167 -8.79 10.06 15.93
N LEU A 168 -8.38 11.05 16.71
CA LEU A 168 -7.48 10.85 17.87
C LEU A 168 -7.88 9.73 18.83
N PRO A 169 -9.19 9.54 19.18
CA PRO A 169 -9.61 8.42 20.02
C PRO A 169 -9.27 7.06 19.41
N LEU A 170 -9.37 6.92 18.08
CA LEU A 170 -9.05 5.68 17.39
C LEU A 170 -7.54 5.46 17.27
N GLN A 171 -6.75 6.52 17.11
CA GLN A 171 -5.29 6.42 17.19
C GLN A 171 -4.84 5.91 18.57
N ALA A 172 -5.46 6.42 19.65
CA ALA A 172 -5.19 5.94 21.01
C ALA A 172 -5.61 4.47 21.20
N LYS A 173 -6.74 4.06 20.62
CA LYS A 173 -7.19 2.66 20.63
C LYS A 173 -6.25 1.76 19.86
N LEU A 174 -5.78 2.21 18.70
CA LEU A 174 -4.77 1.51 17.88
C LEU A 174 -3.45 1.33 18.65
N LEU A 175 -2.98 2.38 19.35
CA LEU A 175 -1.79 2.30 20.18
C LEU A 175 -1.91 1.22 21.26
N ARG A 176 -3.06 1.12 21.92
CA ARG A 176 -3.33 0.04 22.89
C ARG A 176 -3.23 -1.35 22.24
N VAL A 177 -3.82 -1.52 21.04
CA VAL A 177 -3.70 -2.81 20.33
C VAL A 177 -2.25 -3.16 20.04
N ILE A 178 -1.42 -2.17 19.69
CA ILE A 178 0.01 -2.38 19.45
C ILE A 178 0.74 -2.82 20.72
N GLN A 179 0.41 -2.20 21.86
CA GLN A 179 1.06 -2.45 23.15
C GLN A 179 0.60 -3.75 23.80
N GLU A 180 -0.72 -3.96 23.86
CA GLU A 180 -1.35 -5.06 24.59
C GLU A 180 -1.55 -6.31 23.72
N ARG A 181 -1.43 -6.18 22.39
CA ARG A 181 -1.72 -7.26 21.43
C ARG A 181 -3.13 -7.82 21.53
N GLU A 182 -4.07 -6.98 21.95
CA GLU A 182 -5.48 -7.31 22.08
C GLU A 182 -6.36 -6.17 21.56
N PHE A 183 -7.57 -6.48 21.14
CA PHE A 183 -8.57 -5.49 20.74
C PHE A 183 -9.97 -5.89 21.25
N SER A 184 -10.85 -4.89 21.36
CA SER A 184 -12.25 -5.11 21.75
C SER A 184 -13.19 -4.54 20.69
N PRO A 185 -14.24 -5.29 20.29
CA PRO A 185 -15.33 -4.77 19.47
C PRO A 185 -16.08 -3.64 20.16
N VAL A 186 -16.70 -2.76 19.38
CA VAL A 186 -17.57 -1.71 19.90
C VAL A 186 -18.76 -2.34 20.66
N GLY A 187 -19.07 -1.83 21.85
CA GLY A 187 -20.12 -2.36 22.71
C GLY A 187 -19.77 -3.66 23.42
N SER A 188 -18.48 -4.04 23.48
CA SER A 188 -18.01 -5.23 24.18
C SER A 188 -16.90 -4.89 25.16
N HIS A 189 -16.90 -5.56 26.33
CA HIS A 189 -15.78 -5.59 27.27
C HIS A 189 -14.86 -6.81 27.04
N GLN A 190 -15.25 -7.71 26.12
CA GLN A 190 -14.45 -8.87 25.78
C GLN A 190 -13.28 -8.48 24.88
N THR A 191 -12.07 -8.89 25.26
CA THR A 191 -10.86 -8.72 24.44
C THR A 191 -10.60 -9.95 23.58
N TYR A 192 -10.00 -9.72 22.43
CA TYR A 192 -9.55 -10.75 21.49
C TYR A 192 -8.09 -10.53 21.16
N PRO A 193 -7.27 -11.59 21.04
CA PRO A 193 -5.85 -11.45 20.73
C PRO A 193 -5.67 -10.92 19.30
N PHE A 194 -4.76 -9.96 19.14
CA PHE A 194 -4.31 -9.49 17.85
C PHE A 194 -2.97 -10.12 17.50
N VAL A 195 -3.01 -11.13 16.64
CA VAL A 195 -1.84 -11.92 16.26
C VAL A 195 -1.28 -11.57 14.88
N ALA A 196 -2.01 -10.77 14.08
CA ALA A 196 -1.54 -10.33 12.78
C ALA A 196 -0.32 -9.40 12.86
N HIS A 197 0.42 -9.31 11.76
CA HIS A 197 1.47 -8.32 11.60
C HIS A 197 0.83 -6.98 11.20
N LEU A 198 1.05 -5.94 11.99
CA LEU A 198 0.51 -4.61 11.71
C LEU A 198 1.52 -3.79 10.91
N LEU A 199 1.10 -3.34 9.74
CA LEU A 199 1.79 -2.35 8.93
C LEU A 199 0.93 -1.09 8.88
N THR A 200 1.53 0.07 9.05
CA THR A 200 0.84 1.36 8.94
C THR A 200 1.59 2.28 8.01
N ALA A 201 0.88 3.18 7.33
CA ALA A 201 1.51 4.16 6.46
C ALA A 201 0.88 5.55 6.62
N SER A 202 1.67 6.58 6.30
CA SER A 202 1.21 7.96 6.20
C SER A 202 1.96 8.70 5.11
N SER A 203 1.27 9.64 4.46
CA SER A 203 1.87 10.64 3.57
C SER A 203 2.45 11.82 4.35
N THR A 204 2.02 12.01 5.60
CA THR A 204 2.52 13.07 6.49
C THR A 204 3.73 12.58 7.28
N THR A 205 4.77 13.38 7.34
CA THR A 205 5.92 13.10 8.23
C THR A 205 5.44 13.22 9.68
N LEU A 206 5.70 12.20 10.49
CA LEU A 206 5.53 12.32 11.94
C LEU A 206 6.54 13.36 12.45
N ALA A 207 6.04 14.43 13.05
CA ALA A 207 6.86 15.47 13.66
C ALA A 207 7.54 14.95 14.94
#